data_ec9cf5ff4b4eaa4833ccaca039e698c6
#
_entry.id   ec9cf5ff4b4eaa4833ccaca039e698c6
#
_cell.length_a   1.000
_cell.length_b   1.000
_cell.length_c   1.000
_cell.angle_alpha   90.00
_cell.angle_beta   90.00
_cell.angle_gamma   90.00
#
_symmetry.space_group_name_H-M   'P 1'
#
loop_
_entity.id
_entity.type
_entity.pdbx_description
1 polymer ?
#
loop_
_entity_poly.entity_id
_entity_poly.type
_entity_poly.pdbx_seq_one_letter_code
_entity_poly.pdbx_strand_id
1 'polypeptide(L)'
;MRTQSPLSRSETRFLHTLYQSYAGPLYRVAHHRLGDPYLAQDLVQSVFLAAAEKLPTLRRHENPWAWLLRALHYELSHTYTKLARERQRLCPLDQAEATTRAPPPTLGLADIL
;
A
#
# COMPACT_ATOMS: atom_id res chain seq x y z
N MET A 1 -20.44 -1.59 -13.57
CA MET A 1 -19.80 -1.74 -13.66
C MET A 1 -18.84 -1.17 -13.99
N ARG A 2 -18.27 -1.01 -13.78
CA ARG A 2 -17.41 -0.53 -14.08
C ARG A 2 -16.81 -0.94 -14.84
N THR A 3 -16.74 -0.67 -15.38
CA THR A 3 -16.09 -1.28 -16.17
C THR A 3 -14.87 -0.73 -16.45
N GLN A 4 -13.86 -1.36 -16.30
CA GLN A 4 -12.65 -0.93 -16.59
C GLN A 4 -12.28 -1.40 -17.90
N SER A 5 -11.73 -0.60 -18.78
CA SER A 5 -11.18 -1.03 -20.05
C SER A 5 -9.98 -1.89 -19.81
N PRO A 6 -9.80 -2.91 -20.61
CA PRO A 6 -8.58 -3.70 -20.48
C PRO A 6 -7.37 -2.85 -20.81
N LEU A 7 -6.28 -3.15 -20.15
CA LEU A 7 -5.04 -2.43 -20.41
C LEU A 7 -4.51 -2.76 -21.78
N SER A 8 -3.92 -1.78 -22.42
CA SER A 8 -3.28 -2.02 -23.72
C SER A 8 -2.03 -2.87 -23.49
N ARG A 9 -1.48 -3.34 -24.60
CA ARG A 9 -0.29 -4.16 -24.51
C ARG A 9 0.87 -3.40 -23.90
N SER A 10 1.04 -2.15 -24.29
CA SER A 10 2.13 -1.36 -23.75
C SER A 10 1.89 -1.04 -22.28
N GLU A 11 0.67 -0.83 -21.88
CA GLU A 11 0.37 -0.58 -20.48
C GLU A 11 0.62 -1.81 -19.62
N THR A 12 0.24 -2.96 -20.14
CA THR A 12 0.49 -4.21 -19.42
C THR A 12 2.00 -4.42 -19.25
N ARG A 13 2.75 -4.15 -20.30
CA ARG A 13 4.19 -4.32 -20.23
C ARG A 13 4.81 -3.36 -19.25
N PHE A 14 4.35 -2.11 -19.24
CA PHE A 14 4.86 -1.13 -18.30
C PHE A 14 4.59 -1.55 -16.86
N LEU A 15 3.37 -2.00 -16.59
CA LEU A 15 3.01 -2.44 -15.26
C LEU A 15 3.83 -3.65 -14.84
N HIS A 16 4.02 -4.59 -15.76
CA HIS A 16 4.82 -5.76 -15.47
C HIS A 16 6.26 -5.39 -15.13
N THR A 17 6.82 -4.45 -15.86
CA THR A 17 8.17 -3.99 -15.59
C THR A 17 8.25 -3.34 -14.21
N LEU A 18 7.26 -2.53 -13.86
CA LEU A 18 7.23 -1.93 -12.54
C LEU A 18 7.16 -2.99 -11.46
N TYR A 19 6.32 -3.98 -11.68
CA TYR A 19 6.18 -5.03 -10.69
C TYR A 19 7.50 -5.76 -10.50
N GLN A 20 8.13 -6.14 -11.59
CA GLN A 20 9.40 -6.85 -11.49
C GLN A 20 10.48 -6.03 -10.82
N SER A 21 10.48 -4.73 -11.06
CA SER A 21 11.52 -3.88 -10.51
C SER A 21 11.29 -3.52 -9.06
N TYR A 22 10.03 -3.32 -8.67
CA TYR A 22 9.77 -2.70 -7.39
C TYR A 22 8.98 -3.55 -6.40
N ALA A 23 8.43 -4.68 -6.82
CA ALA A 23 7.62 -5.46 -5.90
C ALA A 23 8.44 -5.94 -4.71
N GLY A 24 9.66 -6.41 -4.96
CA GLY A 24 10.52 -6.86 -3.88
C GLY A 24 10.84 -5.77 -2.87
N PRO A 25 11.35 -4.64 -3.33
CA PRO A 25 11.61 -3.53 -2.41
C PRO A 25 10.37 -3.05 -1.67
N LEU A 26 9.22 -2.98 -2.35
CA LEU A 26 7.99 -2.60 -1.69
C LEU A 26 7.60 -3.60 -0.62
N TYR A 27 7.74 -4.88 -0.94
CA TYR A 27 7.43 -5.91 0.03
C TYR A 27 8.31 -5.78 1.27
N ARG A 28 9.57 -5.48 1.08
CA ARG A 28 10.47 -5.35 2.22
C ARG A 28 10.05 -4.19 3.11
N VAL A 29 9.65 -3.07 2.51
CA VAL A 29 9.17 -1.95 3.30
C VAL A 29 7.89 -2.33 4.05
N ALA A 30 6.96 -2.96 3.35
CA ALA A 30 5.70 -3.35 3.96
C ALA A 30 5.92 -4.35 5.08
N HIS A 31 6.77 -5.33 4.85
CA HIS A 31 7.02 -6.35 5.85
C HIS A 31 7.69 -5.76 7.08
N HIS A 32 8.60 -4.83 6.88
CA HIS A 32 9.27 -4.17 7.98
C HIS A 32 8.27 -3.43 8.86
N ARG A 33 7.26 -2.82 8.22
CA ARG A 33 6.28 -2.06 8.96
C ARG A 33 5.23 -2.90 9.63
N LEU A 34 4.80 -3.97 8.96
CA LEU A 34 3.69 -4.77 9.47
C LEU A 34 4.14 -5.97 10.29
N GLY A 35 5.32 -6.48 10.00
CA GLY A 35 5.81 -7.66 10.70
C GLY A 35 5.08 -8.94 10.34
N ASP A 36 4.25 -8.91 9.31
CA ASP A 36 3.45 -10.05 8.91
C ASP A 36 3.59 -10.23 7.41
N PRO A 37 4.14 -11.36 6.96
CA PRO A 37 4.37 -11.55 5.53
C PRO A 37 3.09 -11.59 4.71
N TYR A 38 2.01 -12.10 5.26
CA TYR A 38 0.77 -12.17 4.50
C TYR A 38 0.16 -10.80 4.30
N LEU A 39 0.16 -10.00 5.34
CA LEU A 39 -0.35 -8.65 5.24
C LEU A 39 0.54 -7.81 4.32
N ALA A 40 1.84 -8.03 4.39
CA ALA A 40 2.75 -7.30 3.53
C ALA A 40 2.50 -7.61 2.06
N GLN A 41 2.25 -8.87 1.77
CA GLN A 41 1.98 -9.28 0.41
C GLN A 41 0.67 -8.70 -0.09
N ASP A 42 -0.36 -8.73 0.74
CA ASP A 42 -1.62 -8.12 0.39
C ASP A 42 -1.45 -6.64 0.11
N LEU A 43 -0.64 -5.99 0.93
CA LEU A 43 -0.42 -4.57 0.78
C LEU A 43 0.25 -4.25 -0.55
N VAL A 44 1.26 -5.03 -0.90
CA VAL A 44 1.93 -4.82 -2.18
C VAL A 44 0.97 -5.01 -3.33
N GLN A 45 0.11 -6.02 -3.24
CA GLN A 45 -0.86 -6.24 -4.30
C GLN A 45 -1.83 -5.08 -4.42
N SER A 46 -2.27 -4.55 -3.30
CA SER A 46 -3.15 -3.39 -3.32
C SER A 46 -2.48 -2.20 -4.00
N VAL A 47 -1.19 -2.00 -3.73
CA VAL A 47 -0.47 -0.91 -4.35
C VAL A 47 -0.42 -1.08 -5.86
N PHE A 48 -0.17 -2.29 -6.34
CA PHE A 48 -0.10 -2.49 -7.79
C PHE A 48 -1.47 -2.50 -8.44
N LEU A 49 -2.52 -2.83 -7.73
CA LEU A 49 -3.85 -2.64 -8.25
C LEU A 49 -4.14 -1.16 -8.44
N ALA A 50 -3.75 -0.35 -7.47
CA ALA A 50 -3.91 1.09 -7.60
C ALA A 50 -3.07 1.61 -8.76
N ALA A 51 -1.88 1.06 -8.94
CA ALA A 51 -1.03 1.46 -10.05
C ALA A 51 -1.70 1.17 -11.39
N ALA A 52 -2.35 0.02 -11.48
CA ALA A 52 -3.04 -0.32 -12.71
C ALA A 52 -4.16 0.66 -13.02
N GLU A 53 -4.87 1.06 -11.98
CA GLU A 53 -5.96 2.02 -12.16
C GLU A 53 -5.48 3.40 -12.52
N LYS A 54 -4.31 3.78 -12.04
CA LYS A 54 -3.76 5.11 -12.27
C LYS A 54 -2.62 5.10 -13.26
N LEU A 55 -2.63 4.15 -14.14
CA LEU A 55 -1.50 3.97 -15.05
C LEU A 55 -1.16 5.19 -15.89
N PRO A 56 -2.15 5.91 -16.45
CA PRO A 56 -1.78 7.09 -17.23
C PRO A 56 -1.03 8.13 -16.42
N THR A 57 -1.43 8.33 -15.18
CA THR A 57 -0.74 9.25 -14.29
C THR A 57 0.66 8.75 -13.98
N LEU A 58 0.74 7.45 -13.67
CA LEU A 58 2.00 6.86 -13.29
C LEU A 58 3.02 6.88 -14.42
N ARG A 59 2.55 6.66 -15.64
CA ARG A 59 3.46 6.65 -16.78
C ARG A 59 4.09 8.02 -17.01
N ARG A 60 3.40 9.07 -16.62
CA ARG A 60 3.93 10.42 -16.76
C ARG A 60 4.70 10.89 -15.56
N HIS A 61 4.71 10.11 -14.51
CA HIS A 61 5.40 10.48 -13.30
C HIS A 61 6.90 10.33 -13.49
N GLU A 62 7.65 11.31 -13.04
CA GLU A 62 9.09 11.27 -13.20
C GLU A 62 9.74 10.18 -12.35
N ASN A 63 9.12 9.88 -11.23
CA ASN A 63 9.69 8.93 -10.30
C ASN A 63 8.64 7.92 -9.87
N PRO A 64 8.51 6.82 -10.62
CA PRO A 64 7.51 5.81 -10.26
C PRO A 64 7.69 5.23 -8.86
N TRP A 65 8.93 5.11 -8.41
CA TRP A 65 9.17 4.59 -7.08
C TRP A 65 8.55 5.48 -6.01
N ALA A 66 8.67 6.80 -6.17
CA ALA A 66 8.07 7.72 -5.23
C ALA A 66 6.54 7.57 -5.21
N TRP A 67 5.96 7.40 -6.39
CA TRP A 67 4.51 7.21 -6.48
C TRP A 67 4.10 5.93 -5.76
N LEU A 68 4.85 4.85 -5.99
CA LEU A 68 4.54 3.57 -5.37
C LEU A 68 4.68 3.64 -3.85
N LEU A 69 5.70 4.33 -3.37
CA LEU A 69 5.86 4.50 -1.93
C LEU A 69 4.71 5.28 -1.31
N ARG A 70 4.27 6.32 -2.01
CA ARG A 70 3.16 7.11 -1.51
C ARG A 70 1.90 6.25 -1.45
N ALA A 71 1.67 5.44 -2.48
CA ALA A 71 0.54 4.53 -2.48
C ALA A 71 0.65 3.52 -1.36
N LEU A 72 1.86 3.05 -1.10
CA LEU A 72 2.09 2.10 -0.02
C LEU A 72 1.71 2.70 1.32
N HIS A 73 2.10 3.94 1.56
CA HIS A 73 1.77 4.58 2.82
C HIS A 73 0.27 4.80 2.96
N TYR A 74 -0.38 5.12 1.87
CA TYR A 74 -1.82 5.28 1.89
C TYR A 74 -2.48 3.96 2.29
N GLU A 75 -2.04 2.86 1.68
CA GLU A 75 -2.61 1.56 1.99
C GLU A 75 -2.25 1.11 3.41
N LEU A 76 -1.07 1.48 3.87
CA LEU A 76 -0.68 1.17 5.24
C LEU A 76 -1.61 1.85 6.24
N SER A 77 -1.93 3.10 6.00
CA SER A 77 -2.86 3.81 6.88
C SER A 77 -4.21 3.10 6.94
N HIS A 78 -4.68 2.65 5.79
CA HIS A 78 -5.93 1.92 5.77
C HIS A 78 -5.84 0.62 6.53
N THR A 79 -4.72 -0.08 6.40
CA THR A 79 -4.52 -1.33 7.09
C THR A 79 -4.51 -1.13 8.59
N TYR A 80 -3.80 -0.12 9.06
CA TYR A 80 -3.77 0.16 10.50
C TYR A 80 -5.15 0.51 11.03
N THR A 81 -5.89 1.30 10.31
CA THR A 81 -7.24 1.67 10.73
C THR A 81 -8.13 0.44 10.83
N LYS A 82 -8.03 -0.42 9.82
CA LYS A 82 -8.85 -1.62 9.81
C LYS A 82 -8.52 -2.53 10.97
N LEU A 83 -7.23 -2.72 11.24
CA LEU A 83 -6.81 -3.56 12.34
C LEU A 83 -7.25 -2.99 13.68
N ALA A 84 -7.19 -1.69 13.83
CA ALA A 84 -7.63 -1.05 15.07
C ALA A 84 -9.11 -1.27 15.28
N ARG A 85 -9.90 -1.15 14.22
CA ARG A 85 -11.33 -1.37 14.34
C ARG A 85 -11.66 -2.81 14.72
N GLU A 86 -10.95 -3.74 14.13
CA GLU A 86 -11.19 -5.15 14.45
C GLU A 86 -10.85 -5.44 15.89
N ARG A 87 -9.77 -4.82 16.37
CA ARG A 87 -9.38 -5.01 17.74
C ARG A 87 -10.41 -4.43 18.69
N GLN A 88 -10.97 -3.28 18.35
CA GLN A 88 -12.01 -2.67 19.15
C GLN A 88 -13.23 -3.55 19.26
N ARG A 89 -13.59 -4.21 18.20
CA ARG A 89 -14.74 -5.09 18.23
C ARG A 89 -14.52 -6.29 19.13
N LEU A 90 -13.30 -6.77 19.16
CA LEU A 90 -12.99 -7.95 19.96
C LEU A 90 -12.85 -7.61 21.44
N CYS A 91 -12.24 -6.48 21.74
CA CYS A 91 -11.99 -6.08 23.13
C CYS A 91 -12.22 -4.59 23.30
N PRO A 92 -13.46 -4.15 23.33
CA PRO A 92 -13.73 -2.72 23.33
C PRO A 92 -13.09 -1.94 24.47
N LEU A 93 -13.11 -2.50 25.65
CA LEU A 93 -12.62 -1.76 26.80
C LEU A 93 -11.11 -1.58 26.73
N ASP A 94 -10.42 -2.63 26.42
CA ASP A 94 -8.98 -2.55 26.33
C ASP A 94 -8.54 -1.72 25.18
N GLN A 95 -9.29 -1.78 24.10
CA GLN A 95 -8.87 -1.13 22.90
C GLN A 95 -9.03 0.37 22.92
N ALA A 96 -9.83 0.88 23.83
CA ALA A 96 -9.97 2.32 23.92
C ALA A 96 -8.62 2.96 24.16
N GLU A 97 -7.83 2.37 25.04
CA GLU A 97 -6.53 2.90 25.30
C GLU A 97 -5.54 2.61 24.20
N ALA A 98 -5.61 1.42 23.67
CA ALA A 98 -4.69 1.07 22.61
C ALA A 98 -4.91 1.95 21.40
N THR A 99 -6.15 2.32 21.16
CA THR A 99 -6.45 3.13 19.99
C THR A 99 -5.83 4.52 20.09
N THR A 100 -5.82 5.08 21.28
CA THR A 100 -5.27 6.40 21.44
C THR A 100 -3.78 6.42 21.21
N ARG A 101 -3.15 5.29 21.25
CA ARG A 101 -1.74 5.23 21.05
C ARG A 101 -1.40 4.64 19.72
N ALA A 102 -2.28 4.71 18.77
CA ALA A 102 -2.02 4.19 17.45
C ALA A 102 -0.75 4.81 16.88
N PRO A 103 0.05 4.02 16.22
CA PRO A 103 1.28 4.54 15.65
C PRO A 103 0.97 5.51 14.54
N PRO A 104 1.73 6.57 14.44
CA PRO A 104 1.53 7.53 13.36
C PRO A 104 2.22 7.04 12.11
N PRO A 105 1.46 6.63 11.13
CA PRO A 105 2.06 6.11 9.90
C PRO A 105 2.89 7.15 9.17
N THR A 106 2.62 8.41 9.43
CA THR A 106 3.35 9.44 8.72
C THR A 106 4.83 9.42 9.04
N LEU A 107 5.21 8.86 10.18
CA LEU A 107 6.61 8.77 10.49
C LEU A 107 7.35 7.95 9.48
N GLY A 108 6.72 6.86 9.06
CA GLY A 108 7.35 6.02 8.07
C GLY A 108 7.56 6.73 6.77
N LEU A 109 6.64 7.59 6.42
CA LEU A 109 6.79 8.31 5.19
C LEU A 109 8.01 9.23 5.25
N ALA A 110 8.19 9.90 6.36
CA ALA A 110 9.32 10.78 6.52
C ALA A 110 10.62 10.02 6.44
N ASP A 111 10.65 8.85 7.03
CA ASP A 111 11.86 8.06 6.99
C ASP A 111 12.21 7.59 5.61
N ILE A 112 11.22 7.30 4.81
CA ILE A 112 11.46 6.76 3.49
C ILE A 112 11.88 7.84 2.52
N LEU A 113 11.35 9.01 2.68
CA LEU A 113 11.73 10.11 1.81
C LEU A 113 13.07 10.68 2.19
#